data_73ecc1041b2589cb6b0f6f0d39dce154
#
_entry.id   73ecc1041b2589cb6b0f6f0d39dce154
#
_cell.length_a   1.000
_cell.length_b   1.000
_cell.length_c   1.000
_cell.angle_alpha   90.00
_cell.angle_beta   90.00
_cell.angle_gamma   90.00
#
_symmetry.space_group_name_H-M   'P 1'
#
loop_
_entity.id
_entity.type
_entity.pdbx_description
1 polymer ?
#
loop_
_entity_poly.entity_id
_entity_poly.type
_entity_poly.pdbx_seq_one_letter_code
_entity_poly.pdbx_strand_id
1 'polypeptide(L)'
;FQDFLVKDPNTGYMVVCPSNSPENHPGIGSYTKPDGKTANIALFGGVAMDNEMVYDLLKNTALAARALDKDADFADALDALKAQITPWKIGQYGQVQEWQEDWDKENSSHRHLSHLWGAYPGNQVSPYENATLYQAVHKSLVGRGDAARGWSMGWKEAMWARMLDGDHAMKILKNQLVLLDPNVTIASSDGGSYANMFDAHPPFQIDGNFGATAAIAEMLVQSHAGFLHVLPALPTEWKAGGEVKGLCARGGFVVTDMKWVDGKIEKLAVKSTVGGNLRLRTATPLTNADGTALSVAEGNNTNSLMQPYGMPEPIVKDASKIPATTLPDTYLYDIPTNAGEEITLVGGLATIVPVLGLSRESEKDNAIYNLNGQRVGEGYHGVVVVKGKKYVKSLESR
;
A
#
# COMPACT_ATOMS: atom_id res chain seq x y z
N PHE A 1 -26.99 -6.92 3.46
CA PHE A 1 -26.78 -6.80 2.00
C PHE A 1 -27.32 -7.99 1.19
N GLN A 2 -27.41 -9.20 1.75
CA GLN A 2 -27.98 -10.34 1.01
C GLN A 2 -29.33 -10.05 0.37
N ASP A 3 -30.21 -9.35 1.11
CA ASP A 3 -31.56 -8.99 0.65
C ASP A 3 -31.61 -7.66 -0.14
N PHE A 4 -30.52 -6.92 -0.18
CA PHE A 4 -30.46 -5.60 -0.83
C PHE A 4 -29.83 -5.64 -2.22
N LEU A 5 -28.95 -6.60 -2.45
CA LEU A 5 -28.29 -6.76 -3.74
C LEU A 5 -29.29 -7.24 -4.81
N VAL A 6 -29.18 -6.65 -5.99
CA VAL A 6 -30.00 -7.03 -7.15
C VAL A 6 -29.12 -7.49 -8.30
N LYS A 7 -29.66 -8.37 -9.14
CA LYS A 7 -28.93 -8.83 -10.33
C LYS A 7 -29.06 -7.78 -11.43
N ASP A 8 -27.92 -7.29 -11.91
CA ASP A 8 -27.87 -6.43 -13.09
C ASP A 8 -28.30 -7.22 -14.33
N PRO A 9 -29.37 -6.80 -15.05
CA PRO A 9 -29.89 -7.55 -16.19
C PRO A 9 -28.94 -7.58 -17.39
N ASN A 10 -28.00 -6.63 -17.49
CA ASN A 10 -27.09 -6.52 -18.62
C ASN A 10 -25.83 -7.36 -18.42
N THR A 11 -25.31 -7.40 -17.21
CA THR A 11 -24.03 -8.08 -16.91
C THR A 11 -24.20 -9.40 -16.19
N GLY A 12 -25.34 -9.58 -15.52
CA GLY A 12 -25.62 -10.77 -14.70
C GLY A 12 -24.92 -10.76 -13.33
N TYR A 13 -24.11 -9.78 -13.02
CA TYR A 13 -23.49 -9.61 -11.70
C TYR A 13 -24.49 -9.06 -10.68
N MET A 14 -24.20 -9.31 -9.40
CA MET A 14 -24.91 -8.68 -8.29
C MET A 14 -24.37 -7.28 -8.04
N VAL A 15 -25.24 -6.31 -7.86
CA VAL A 15 -24.92 -4.90 -7.63
C VAL A 15 -25.77 -4.30 -6.53
N VAL A 16 -25.28 -3.25 -5.91
CA VAL A 16 -26.06 -2.39 -5.01
C VAL A 16 -26.96 -1.49 -5.87
N CYS A 17 -28.27 -1.48 -5.59
CA CYS A 17 -29.23 -0.61 -6.29
C CYS A 17 -30.42 -0.29 -5.37
N PRO A 18 -30.75 1.01 -5.13
CA PRO A 18 -30.08 2.20 -5.66
C PRO A 18 -28.71 2.44 -5.04
N SER A 19 -27.84 3.13 -5.76
CA SER A 19 -26.47 3.43 -5.37
C SER A 19 -26.08 4.80 -5.93
N ASN A 20 -25.10 5.49 -5.30
CA ASN A 20 -24.53 6.70 -5.84
C ASN A 20 -23.05 6.80 -5.53
N SER A 21 -22.26 7.42 -6.41
CA SER A 21 -20.87 7.75 -6.12
C SER A 21 -20.80 9.10 -5.41
N PRO A 22 -20.48 9.15 -4.11
CA PRO A 22 -20.43 10.40 -3.37
C PRO A 22 -19.23 11.26 -3.78
N GLU A 23 -19.42 12.53 -3.98
CA GLU A 23 -20.56 13.34 -4.37
C GLU A 23 -20.49 13.67 -5.85
N ASN A 24 -20.50 12.65 -6.71
CA ASN A 24 -20.21 12.79 -8.14
C ASN A 24 -21.41 12.33 -8.99
N HIS A 25 -21.38 12.70 -10.26
CA HIS A 25 -22.32 12.25 -11.28
C HIS A 25 -21.65 12.20 -12.67
N PRO A 26 -22.07 11.30 -13.56
CA PRO A 26 -21.42 11.13 -14.87
C PRO A 26 -21.82 12.24 -15.89
N GLY A 27 -22.82 13.04 -15.59
CA GLY A 27 -23.31 14.08 -16.48
C GLY A 27 -24.12 13.56 -17.69
N ILE A 28 -24.71 12.37 -17.56
CA ILE A 28 -25.46 11.71 -18.65
C ILE A 28 -26.92 12.13 -18.74
N GLY A 29 -27.41 12.90 -17.79
CA GLY A 29 -28.78 13.39 -17.81
C GLY A 29 -29.11 14.30 -16.62
N SER A 30 -30.26 14.94 -16.72
CA SER A 30 -30.77 15.82 -15.68
C SER A 30 -32.29 15.72 -15.59
N TYR A 31 -32.85 16.19 -14.48
CA TYR A 31 -34.29 16.31 -14.28
C TYR A 31 -34.64 17.65 -13.65
N THR A 32 -35.87 18.10 -13.86
CA THR A 32 -36.37 19.32 -13.23
C THR A 32 -37.07 18.99 -11.92
N LYS A 33 -36.55 19.59 -10.84
CA LYS A 33 -37.13 19.46 -9.49
C LYS A 33 -38.51 20.17 -9.40
N PRO A 34 -39.33 19.86 -8.38
CA PRO A 34 -40.58 20.54 -8.15
C PRO A 34 -40.46 22.07 -7.95
N ASP A 35 -39.31 22.54 -7.51
CA ASP A 35 -38.99 23.97 -7.36
C ASP A 35 -38.53 24.64 -8.69
N GLY A 36 -38.61 23.94 -9.81
CA GLY A 36 -38.22 24.41 -11.14
C GLY A 36 -36.68 24.35 -11.42
N LYS A 37 -35.84 23.96 -10.46
CA LYS A 37 -34.40 23.87 -10.67
C LYS A 37 -34.00 22.55 -11.34
N THR A 38 -32.99 22.60 -12.18
CA THR A 38 -32.42 21.40 -12.79
C THR A 38 -31.44 20.74 -11.84
N ALA A 39 -31.44 19.40 -11.77
CA ALA A 39 -30.47 18.58 -11.07
C ALA A 39 -30.00 17.46 -11.96
N ASN A 40 -28.69 17.11 -11.82
CA ASN A 40 -28.12 15.96 -12.53
C ASN A 40 -28.64 14.65 -11.93
N ILE A 41 -28.71 13.62 -12.77
CA ILE A 41 -28.95 12.25 -12.31
C ILE A 41 -27.72 11.77 -11.57
N ALA A 42 -27.89 11.30 -10.34
CA ALA A 42 -26.81 10.84 -9.47
C ALA A 42 -27.07 9.45 -8.86
N LEU A 43 -28.30 8.90 -9.01
CA LEU A 43 -28.65 7.57 -8.52
C LEU A 43 -28.58 6.56 -9.66
N PHE A 44 -27.85 5.48 -9.41
CA PHE A 44 -27.56 4.41 -10.37
C PHE A 44 -27.67 3.05 -9.69
N GLY A 45 -27.34 1.99 -10.40
CA GLY A 45 -27.01 0.68 -9.85
C GLY A 45 -25.52 0.39 -10.03
N GLY A 46 -24.89 -0.21 -9.03
CA GLY A 46 -23.55 -0.76 -9.16
C GLY A 46 -22.42 0.24 -9.30
N VAL A 47 -22.43 1.36 -8.54
CA VAL A 47 -21.24 2.22 -8.48
C VAL A 47 -20.07 1.48 -7.83
N ALA A 48 -18.85 1.81 -8.24
CA ALA A 48 -17.64 1.10 -7.82
C ALA A 48 -17.50 1.07 -6.31
N MET A 49 -17.63 2.20 -5.62
CA MET A 49 -17.47 2.28 -4.16
C MET A 49 -18.35 1.28 -3.41
N ASP A 50 -19.61 1.18 -3.76
CA ASP A 50 -20.53 0.27 -3.07
C ASP A 50 -20.21 -1.19 -3.36
N ASN A 51 -19.84 -1.54 -4.60
CA ASN A 51 -19.42 -2.89 -4.95
C ASN A 51 -18.14 -3.29 -4.21
N GLU A 52 -17.16 -2.37 -4.10
CA GLU A 52 -15.91 -2.57 -3.38
C GLU A 52 -16.14 -2.79 -1.89
N MET A 53 -16.98 -1.96 -1.27
CA MET A 53 -17.32 -2.05 0.16
C MET A 53 -18.10 -3.32 0.48
N VAL A 54 -19.05 -3.71 -0.36
CA VAL A 54 -19.82 -4.93 -0.16
C VAL A 54 -18.92 -6.16 -0.35
N TYR A 55 -18.06 -6.16 -1.35
CA TYR A 55 -17.10 -7.25 -1.54
C TYR A 55 -16.22 -7.43 -0.29
N ASP A 56 -15.70 -6.33 0.25
CA ASP A 56 -14.87 -6.32 1.46
C ASP A 56 -15.65 -6.81 2.70
N LEU A 57 -16.89 -6.34 2.87
CA LEU A 57 -17.76 -6.77 3.96
C LEU A 57 -18.01 -8.29 3.93
N LEU A 58 -18.42 -8.83 2.77
CA LEU A 58 -18.70 -10.25 2.61
C LEU A 58 -17.45 -11.09 2.90
N LYS A 59 -16.30 -10.70 2.35
CA LYS A 59 -15.03 -11.37 2.56
C LYS A 59 -14.62 -11.36 4.03
N ASN A 60 -14.57 -10.20 4.67
CA ASN A 60 -14.09 -10.07 6.03
C ASN A 60 -15.03 -10.75 7.03
N THR A 61 -16.35 -10.75 6.77
CA THR A 61 -17.32 -11.48 7.59
C THR A 61 -17.09 -12.99 7.50
N ALA A 62 -16.89 -13.53 6.29
CA ALA A 62 -16.59 -14.95 6.11
C ALA A 62 -15.27 -15.36 6.78
N LEU A 63 -14.22 -14.53 6.65
CA LEU A 63 -12.94 -14.74 7.33
C LEU A 63 -13.07 -14.71 8.85
N ALA A 64 -13.83 -13.77 9.40
CA ALA A 64 -14.07 -13.68 10.86
C ALA A 64 -14.84 -14.90 11.39
N ALA A 65 -15.87 -15.34 10.67
CA ALA A 65 -16.63 -16.53 11.02
C ALA A 65 -15.71 -17.77 11.12
N ARG A 66 -14.86 -17.98 10.11
CA ARG A 66 -13.89 -19.09 10.09
C ARG A 66 -12.82 -18.96 11.19
N ALA A 67 -12.32 -17.75 11.44
CA ALA A 67 -11.34 -17.53 12.51
C ALA A 67 -11.90 -17.82 13.92
N LEU A 68 -13.21 -17.65 14.09
CA LEU A 68 -13.93 -17.95 15.34
C LEU A 68 -14.45 -19.38 15.39
N ASP A 69 -14.29 -20.16 14.34
CA ASP A 69 -14.88 -21.49 14.18
C ASP A 69 -16.42 -21.49 14.38
N LYS A 70 -17.10 -20.51 13.77
CA LYS A 70 -18.55 -20.30 13.88
C LYS A 70 -19.17 -20.05 12.51
N ASP A 71 -20.45 -20.39 12.41
CA ASP A 71 -21.31 -20.03 11.27
C ASP A 71 -20.71 -20.41 9.89
N ALA A 72 -20.16 -21.64 9.77
CA ALA A 72 -19.47 -22.11 8.58
C ALA A 72 -20.36 -22.03 7.32
N ASP A 73 -21.61 -22.51 7.40
CA ASP A 73 -22.57 -22.48 6.28
C ASP A 73 -22.86 -21.02 5.83
N PHE A 74 -22.92 -20.09 6.79
CA PHE A 74 -23.08 -18.68 6.48
C PHE A 74 -21.84 -18.10 5.79
N ALA A 75 -20.64 -18.44 6.28
CA ALA A 75 -19.39 -18.03 5.63
C ALA A 75 -19.29 -18.53 4.18
N ASP A 76 -19.71 -19.77 3.92
CA ASP A 76 -19.73 -20.34 2.57
C ASP A 76 -20.77 -19.66 1.67
N ALA A 77 -21.94 -19.31 2.21
CA ALA A 77 -22.96 -18.52 1.50
C ALA A 77 -22.45 -17.10 1.15
N LEU A 78 -21.69 -16.47 2.06
CA LEU A 78 -21.08 -15.16 1.79
C LEU A 78 -20.01 -15.24 0.71
N ASP A 79 -19.18 -16.28 0.69
CA ASP A 79 -18.18 -16.48 -0.37
C ASP A 79 -18.84 -16.72 -1.73
N ALA A 80 -19.94 -17.51 -1.77
CA ALA A 80 -20.71 -17.72 -2.98
C ALA A 80 -21.36 -16.44 -3.51
N LEU A 81 -21.85 -15.57 -2.60
CA LEU A 81 -22.41 -14.28 -2.96
C LEU A 81 -21.33 -13.29 -3.42
N LYS A 82 -20.20 -13.24 -2.71
CA LYS A 82 -19.03 -12.42 -3.05
C LYS A 82 -18.53 -12.69 -4.48
N ALA A 83 -18.51 -13.96 -4.88
CA ALA A 83 -18.09 -14.35 -6.24
C ALA A 83 -19.03 -13.83 -7.36
N GLN A 84 -20.22 -13.36 -7.01
CA GLN A 84 -21.19 -12.79 -7.95
C GLN A 84 -21.17 -11.27 -8.00
N ILE A 85 -20.46 -10.58 -7.08
CA ILE A 85 -20.34 -9.11 -7.10
C ILE A 85 -19.59 -8.68 -8.36
N THR A 86 -20.02 -7.56 -8.94
CA THR A 86 -19.32 -6.96 -10.08
C THR A 86 -17.83 -6.81 -9.79
N PRO A 87 -16.92 -7.41 -10.58
CA PRO A 87 -15.48 -7.18 -10.45
C PRO A 87 -15.12 -5.72 -10.71
N TRP A 88 -13.91 -5.34 -10.31
CA TRP A 88 -13.34 -4.07 -10.74
C TRP A 88 -13.37 -3.95 -12.26
N LYS A 89 -13.67 -2.75 -12.75
CA LYS A 89 -13.71 -2.46 -14.17
C LYS A 89 -12.70 -1.38 -14.51
N ILE A 90 -11.95 -1.59 -15.59
CA ILE A 90 -11.00 -0.64 -16.13
C ILE A 90 -11.53 -0.15 -17.47
N GLY A 91 -11.76 1.16 -17.55
CA GLY A 91 -12.42 1.81 -18.68
C GLY A 91 -11.49 2.10 -19.86
N GLN A 92 -12.06 2.81 -20.84
CA GLN A 92 -11.44 3.07 -22.12
C GLN A 92 -10.14 3.90 -22.08
N TYR A 93 -9.89 4.62 -21.00
CA TYR A 93 -8.67 5.41 -20.79
C TYR A 93 -7.63 4.70 -19.92
N GLY A 94 -7.90 3.47 -19.46
CA GLY A 94 -7.09 2.73 -18.50
C GLY A 94 -7.33 3.13 -17.04
N GLN A 95 -8.37 3.93 -16.77
CA GLN A 95 -8.81 4.33 -15.44
C GLN A 95 -9.73 3.27 -14.80
N VAL A 96 -9.87 3.30 -13.47
CA VAL A 96 -10.96 2.59 -12.78
C VAL A 96 -12.29 3.24 -13.15
N GLN A 97 -13.29 2.43 -13.53
CA GLN A 97 -14.63 2.92 -13.79
C GLN A 97 -15.34 3.28 -12.48
N GLU A 98 -15.92 4.48 -12.40
CA GLU A 98 -16.66 4.94 -11.24
C GLU A 98 -18.11 4.41 -11.23
N TRP A 99 -18.65 4.14 -12.41
CA TRP A 99 -20.03 3.64 -12.59
C TRP A 99 -20.08 2.27 -13.26
N GLN A 100 -21.27 1.67 -13.28
CA GLN A 100 -21.48 0.37 -13.92
C GLN A 100 -21.14 0.43 -15.42
N GLU A 101 -21.46 1.54 -16.07
CA GLU A 101 -21.06 1.82 -17.45
C GLU A 101 -19.86 2.77 -17.49
N ASP A 102 -19.09 2.75 -18.59
CA ASP A 102 -17.90 3.55 -18.78
C ASP A 102 -18.25 5.00 -19.17
N TRP A 103 -18.83 5.74 -18.21
CA TRP A 103 -19.19 7.14 -18.36
C TRP A 103 -18.14 8.12 -17.85
N ASP A 104 -16.99 7.60 -17.46
CA ASP A 104 -15.88 8.39 -16.94
C ASP A 104 -15.34 9.36 -17.99
N LYS A 105 -14.85 10.50 -17.53
CA LYS A 105 -14.11 11.47 -18.33
C LYS A 105 -12.63 11.36 -18.02
N GLU A 106 -11.77 11.36 -19.03
CA GLU A 106 -10.35 11.08 -18.89
C GLU A 106 -9.65 11.95 -17.82
N ASN A 107 -9.98 13.23 -17.74
CA ASN A 107 -9.36 14.18 -16.82
C ASN A 107 -10.41 14.84 -15.91
N SER A 108 -11.22 14.03 -15.26
CA SER A 108 -12.20 14.53 -14.27
C SER A 108 -11.49 14.99 -13.01
N SER A 109 -11.39 16.29 -12.80
CA SER A 109 -10.74 16.92 -11.63
C SER A 109 -11.59 16.92 -10.37
N HIS A 110 -12.59 16.03 -10.25
CA HIS A 110 -13.40 15.95 -9.05
C HIS A 110 -12.54 15.61 -7.83
N ARG A 111 -12.82 16.29 -6.69
CA ARG A 111 -12.00 16.12 -5.47
C ARG A 111 -12.14 14.74 -4.81
N HIS A 112 -13.28 14.05 -5.01
CA HIS A 112 -13.55 12.76 -4.42
C HIS A 112 -12.94 11.60 -5.21
N LEU A 113 -12.54 10.56 -4.48
CA LEU A 113 -11.92 9.33 -4.99
C LEU A 113 -12.78 8.09 -4.69
N SER A 114 -14.11 8.24 -4.67
CA SER A 114 -15.05 7.21 -4.20
C SER A 114 -14.84 5.86 -4.88
N HIS A 115 -14.60 5.85 -6.19
CA HIS A 115 -14.32 4.65 -7.00
C HIS A 115 -12.94 4.01 -6.75
N LEU A 116 -12.16 4.53 -5.83
CA LEU A 116 -10.87 3.99 -5.42
C LEU A 116 -10.87 3.55 -3.94
N TRP A 117 -12.05 3.46 -3.33
CA TRP A 117 -12.18 3.09 -1.93
C TRP A 117 -11.49 1.76 -1.61
N GLY A 118 -11.58 0.79 -2.50
CA GLY A 118 -10.94 -0.52 -2.33
C GLY A 118 -9.41 -0.48 -2.35
N ALA A 119 -8.80 0.57 -2.94
CA ALA A 119 -7.36 0.78 -2.85
C ALA A 119 -6.97 1.39 -1.51
N TYR A 120 -7.73 2.40 -1.03
CA TYR A 120 -7.61 2.96 0.31
C TYR A 120 -8.95 3.63 0.71
N PRO A 121 -9.49 3.37 1.90
CA PRO A 121 -8.93 2.58 3.02
C PRO A 121 -9.01 1.05 2.85
N GLY A 122 -9.65 0.57 1.79
CA GLY A 122 -9.67 -0.85 1.46
C GLY A 122 -8.27 -1.45 1.25
N ASN A 123 -8.23 -2.76 1.01
CA ASN A 123 -6.99 -3.53 0.86
C ASN A 123 -6.94 -4.32 -0.45
N GLN A 124 -7.80 -3.94 -1.41
CA GLN A 124 -8.07 -4.73 -2.61
C GLN A 124 -7.00 -4.55 -3.69
N VAL A 125 -6.11 -3.57 -3.53
CA VAL A 125 -5.11 -3.22 -4.55
C VAL A 125 -3.70 -3.29 -3.98
N SER A 126 -2.87 -4.07 -4.64
CA SER A 126 -1.44 -4.16 -4.36
C SER A 126 -0.66 -4.33 -5.66
N PRO A 127 0.45 -3.60 -5.88
CA PRO A 127 1.26 -3.77 -7.08
C PRO A 127 1.93 -5.16 -7.15
N TYR A 128 2.01 -5.85 -6.01
CA TYR A 128 2.62 -7.17 -5.90
C TYR A 128 1.64 -8.32 -6.17
N GLU A 129 0.33 -8.04 -6.23
CA GLU A 129 -0.71 -9.01 -6.52
C GLU A 129 -1.35 -8.76 -7.89
N ASN A 130 -1.81 -7.54 -8.14
CA ASN A 130 -2.50 -7.17 -9.37
C ASN A 130 -1.96 -5.85 -9.94
N ALA A 131 -0.91 -5.95 -10.75
CA ALA A 131 -0.25 -4.81 -11.36
C ALA A 131 -1.18 -4.03 -12.31
N THR A 132 -2.10 -4.71 -12.99
CA THR A 132 -3.07 -4.11 -13.90
C THR A 132 -4.02 -3.17 -13.14
N LEU A 133 -4.59 -3.66 -12.05
CA LEU A 133 -5.48 -2.87 -11.20
C LEU A 133 -4.75 -1.70 -10.53
N TYR A 134 -3.51 -1.95 -10.06
CA TYR A 134 -2.66 -0.91 -9.49
C TYR A 134 -2.43 0.24 -10.48
N GLN A 135 -2.13 -0.06 -11.75
CA GLN A 135 -1.95 0.96 -12.79
C GLN A 135 -3.23 1.72 -13.10
N ALA A 136 -4.38 1.06 -13.08
CA ALA A 136 -5.66 1.72 -13.29
C ALA A 136 -5.99 2.71 -12.15
N VAL A 137 -5.69 2.35 -10.90
CA VAL A 137 -5.80 3.25 -9.74
C VAL A 137 -4.85 4.44 -9.90
N HIS A 138 -3.60 4.20 -10.26
CA HIS A 138 -2.63 5.27 -10.53
C HIS A 138 -3.12 6.22 -11.63
N LYS A 139 -3.62 5.68 -12.76
CA LYS A 139 -4.19 6.49 -13.86
C LYS A 139 -5.36 7.34 -13.38
N SER A 140 -6.25 6.80 -12.56
CA SER A 140 -7.38 7.53 -11.98
C SER A 140 -6.91 8.67 -11.06
N LEU A 141 -5.91 8.44 -10.22
CA LEU A 141 -5.32 9.47 -9.35
C LEU A 141 -4.73 10.63 -10.15
N VAL A 142 -3.94 10.31 -11.18
CA VAL A 142 -3.38 11.32 -12.10
C VAL A 142 -4.50 12.13 -12.75
N GLY A 143 -5.56 11.48 -13.23
CA GLY A 143 -6.72 12.14 -13.83
C GLY A 143 -7.49 13.07 -12.87
N ARG A 144 -7.59 12.68 -11.60
CA ARG A 144 -8.20 13.50 -10.52
C ARG A 144 -7.33 14.71 -10.15
N GLY A 145 -6.02 14.66 -10.37
CA GLY A 145 -5.07 15.70 -10.02
C GLY A 145 -4.90 15.89 -8.51
N ASP A 146 -4.07 16.85 -8.13
CA ASP A 146 -3.69 17.08 -6.73
C ASP A 146 -4.66 18.00 -6.00
N ALA A 147 -5.30 18.91 -6.71
CA ALA A 147 -6.21 19.89 -6.12
C ALA A 147 -7.33 19.19 -5.31
N ALA A 148 -7.42 19.57 -4.04
CA ALA A 148 -8.38 19.04 -3.11
C ALA A 148 -8.52 19.99 -1.92
N ARG A 149 -9.35 19.64 -0.95
CA ARG A 149 -9.53 20.39 0.29
C ARG A 149 -10.10 19.48 1.37
N GLY A 150 -9.76 19.78 2.61
CA GLY A 150 -10.25 19.04 3.76
C GLY A 150 -9.90 17.56 3.67
N TRP A 151 -10.83 16.71 4.04
CA TRP A 151 -10.64 15.26 4.07
C TRP A 151 -10.16 14.65 2.74
N SER A 152 -10.51 15.26 1.60
CA SER A 152 -10.10 14.74 0.30
C SER A 152 -8.60 14.92 0.00
N MET A 153 -7.93 15.86 0.66
CA MET A 153 -6.44 15.93 0.64
C MET A 153 -5.84 14.73 1.36
N GLY A 154 -6.22 14.49 2.64
CA GLY A 154 -5.73 13.35 3.40
C GLY A 154 -5.99 12.00 2.70
N TRP A 155 -7.13 11.88 1.98
CA TRP A 155 -7.37 10.67 1.18
C TRP A 155 -6.39 10.54 0.01
N LYS A 156 -6.13 11.61 -0.73
CA LYS A 156 -5.12 11.61 -1.82
C LYS A 156 -3.71 11.34 -1.31
N GLU A 157 -3.33 11.88 -0.15
CA GLU A 157 -2.06 11.59 0.50
C GLU A 157 -1.88 10.10 0.77
N ALA A 158 -2.88 9.48 1.42
CA ALA A 158 -2.87 8.04 1.70
C ALA A 158 -2.85 7.19 0.43
N MET A 159 -3.56 7.61 -0.62
CA MET A 159 -3.55 6.93 -1.92
C MET A 159 -2.17 6.97 -2.57
N TRP A 160 -1.50 8.13 -2.59
CA TRP A 160 -0.14 8.22 -3.13
C TRP A 160 0.87 7.42 -2.30
N ALA A 161 0.71 7.37 -0.97
CA ALA A 161 1.49 6.48 -0.13
C ALA A 161 1.28 4.99 -0.54
N ARG A 162 0.01 4.57 -0.83
CA ARG A 162 -0.30 3.22 -1.36
C ARG A 162 0.23 2.99 -2.78
N MET A 163 0.42 4.05 -3.55
CA MET A 163 1.11 4.00 -4.85
C MET A 163 2.64 4.02 -4.71
N LEU A 164 3.18 3.89 -3.50
CA LEU A 164 4.61 3.89 -3.17
C LEU A 164 5.33 5.19 -3.58
N ASP A 165 4.59 6.28 -3.75
CA ASP A 165 5.10 7.61 -4.11
C ASP A 165 5.01 8.57 -2.92
N GLY A 166 6.01 8.50 -2.05
CA GLY A 166 6.09 9.34 -0.86
C GLY A 166 6.33 10.83 -1.18
N ASP A 167 7.03 11.13 -2.25
CA ASP A 167 7.27 12.51 -2.64
C ASP A 167 5.98 13.19 -3.10
N HIS A 168 5.12 12.47 -3.82
CA HIS A 168 3.81 12.98 -4.20
C HIS A 168 2.86 13.11 -3.00
N ALA A 169 2.82 12.12 -2.10
CA ALA A 169 2.07 12.21 -0.85
C ALA A 169 2.51 13.42 -0.02
N MET A 170 3.83 13.65 0.12
CA MET A 170 4.40 14.81 0.82
C MET A 170 4.02 16.15 0.17
N LYS A 171 3.98 16.21 -1.16
CA LYS A 171 3.54 17.40 -1.89
C LYS A 171 2.10 17.80 -1.52
N ILE A 172 1.19 16.82 -1.42
CA ILE A 172 -0.21 17.09 -1.05
C ILE A 172 -0.32 17.45 0.43
N LEU A 173 0.42 16.79 1.32
CA LEU A 173 0.49 17.11 2.74
C LEU A 173 0.93 18.56 2.95
N LYS A 174 1.93 19.04 2.20
CA LYS A 174 2.34 20.44 2.25
C LYS A 174 1.24 21.42 1.84
N ASN A 175 0.42 21.06 0.84
CA ASN A 175 -0.73 21.85 0.45
C ASN A 175 -1.78 21.90 1.57
N GLN A 176 -2.00 20.80 2.28
CA GLN A 176 -2.92 20.75 3.42
C GLN A 176 -2.43 21.59 4.60
N LEU A 177 -1.12 21.72 4.78
CA LEU A 177 -0.52 22.49 5.86
C LEU A 177 -0.38 24.00 5.53
N VAL A 178 -0.88 24.47 4.39
CA VAL A 178 -0.91 25.91 4.08
C VAL A 178 -1.84 26.62 5.05
N LEU A 179 -1.30 27.66 5.72
CA LEU A 179 -2.07 28.47 6.66
C LEU A 179 -3.14 29.29 5.94
N LEU A 180 -4.40 29.11 6.33
CA LEU A 180 -5.52 29.91 5.84
C LEU A 180 -5.76 31.14 6.65
N ASP A 181 -6.25 32.20 6.00
CA ASP A 181 -6.78 33.38 6.67
C ASP A 181 -7.95 32.97 7.58
N PRO A 182 -7.93 33.30 8.88
CA PRO A 182 -8.99 32.93 9.83
C PRO A 182 -10.37 33.51 9.48
N ASN A 183 -10.43 34.49 8.62
CA ASN A 183 -11.69 35.11 8.19
C ASN A 183 -12.33 34.37 6.99
N VAL A 184 -11.63 33.39 6.38
CA VAL A 184 -12.17 32.57 5.30
C VAL A 184 -13.10 31.53 5.89
N THR A 185 -14.41 31.77 5.82
CA THR A 185 -15.46 30.87 6.36
C THR A 185 -16.27 30.17 5.27
N ILE A 186 -16.04 30.48 4.01
CA ILE A 186 -16.75 29.91 2.86
C ILE A 186 -15.81 29.03 2.07
N ALA A 187 -16.30 27.93 1.54
CA ALA A 187 -15.57 27.04 0.65
C ALA A 187 -14.99 27.81 -0.53
N SER A 188 -13.77 28.34 -0.35
CA SER A 188 -12.94 28.85 -1.44
C SER A 188 -12.33 27.68 -2.23
N SER A 189 -11.66 27.98 -3.32
CA SER A 189 -11.05 26.96 -4.17
C SER A 189 -10.00 26.11 -3.46
N ASP A 190 -9.37 26.63 -2.39
CA ASP A 190 -8.21 26.04 -1.77
C ASP A 190 -8.53 25.59 -0.32
N GLY A 191 -8.12 24.38 0.03
CA GLY A 191 -8.07 23.89 1.39
C GLY A 191 -6.80 24.36 2.09
N GLY A 192 -6.57 23.89 3.31
CA GLY A 192 -5.40 24.21 4.12
C GLY A 192 -5.67 23.93 5.58
N SER A 193 -4.93 24.62 6.46
CA SER A 193 -5.09 24.49 7.90
C SER A 193 -5.31 25.84 8.54
N TYR A 194 -6.19 25.90 9.54
CA TYR A 194 -6.36 27.06 10.39
C TYR A 194 -5.19 27.20 11.38
N ALA A 195 -5.03 28.38 11.97
CA ALA A 195 -3.96 28.67 12.91
C ALA A 195 -3.91 27.76 14.16
N ASN A 196 -5.03 27.11 14.48
CA ASN A 196 -5.14 26.10 15.54
C ASN A 196 -4.82 24.67 15.05
N MET A 197 -4.24 24.51 13.87
CA MET A 197 -3.91 23.24 13.22
C MET A 197 -5.12 22.42 12.76
N PHE A 198 -6.32 22.93 12.84
CA PHE A 198 -7.50 22.27 12.29
C PHE A 198 -7.49 22.32 10.76
N ASP A 199 -7.76 21.18 10.14
CA ASP A 199 -7.93 21.09 8.70
C ASP A 199 -9.16 21.86 8.22
N ALA A 200 -9.05 22.42 7.04
CA ALA A 200 -10.08 23.28 6.48
C ALA A 200 -10.53 22.85 5.08
N HIS A 201 -11.83 22.70 5.00
CA HIS A 201 -12.55 22.64 3.73
C HIS A 201 -13.24 23.95 3.37
N PRO A 202 -12.93 25.12 3.95
CA PRO A 202 -13.69 25.80 4.98
C PRO A 202 -15.17 25.49 4.91
N PRO A 203 -15.86 25.15 6.08
CA PRO A 203 -15.34 25.16 7.44
C PRO A 203 -14.41 23.96 7.78
N PHE A 204 -14.05 23.85 9.09
CA PHE A 204 -13.28 22.76 9.66
C PHE A 204 -13.84 21.35 9.34
N GLN A 205 -12.94 20.42 9.02
CA GLN A 205 -13.21 18.98 8.85
C GLN A 205 -12.15 18.17 9.58
N ILE A 206 -12.51 17.48 10.67
CA ILE A 206 -11.58 16.64 11.44
C ILE A 206 -11.02 15.48 10.61
N ASP A 207 -11.80 15.00 9.64
CA ASP A 207 -11.44 13.92 8.73
C ASP A 207 -10.14 14.22 7.99
N GLY A 208 -9.87 15.48 7.62
CA GLY A 208 -8.61 15.87 7.00
C GLY A 208 -7.42 15.72 7.95
N ASN A 209 -7.59 16.08 9.24
CA ASN A 209 -6.55 15.86 10.25
C ASN A 209 -6.27 14.36 10.42
N PHE A 210 -7.30 13.52 10.55
CA PHE A 210 -7.14 12.08 10.69
C PHE A 210 -6.60 11.43 9.41
N GLY A 211 -7.04 11.90 8.23
CA GLY A 211 -6.54 11.44 6.95
C GLY A 211 -5.05 11.69 6.77
N ALA A 212 -4.58 12.90 7.08
CA ALA A 212 -3.15 13.24 7.01
C ALA A 212 -2.30 12.40 7.96
N THR A 213 -2.74 12.20 9.22
CA THR A 213 -2.00 11.35 10.17
C THR A 213 -1.96 9.90 9.74
N ALA A 214 -3.04 9.38 9.18
CA ALA A 214 -3.09 8.03 8.62
C ALA A 214 -2.15 7.91 7.38
N ALA A 215 -2.13 8.92 6.51
CA ALA A 215 -1.25 8.94 5.34
C ALA A 215 0.23 8.95 5.73
N ILE A 216 0.61 9.72 6.75
CA ILE A 216 1.97 9.71 7.32
C ILE A 216 2.35 8.30 7.79
N ALA A 217 1.45 7.61 8.49
CA ALA A 217 1.69 6.23 8.90
C ALA A 217 1.84 5.28 7.69
N GLU A 218 1.01 5.43 6.65
CA GLU A 218 1.09 4.65 5.40
C GLU A 218 2.38 4.91 4.61
N MET A 219 2.96 6.12 4.68
CA MET A 219 4.28 6.39 4.08
C MET A 219 5.40 5.60 4.77
N LEU A 220 5.26 5.31 6.07
CA LEU A 220 6.27 4.65 6.89
C LEU A 220 6.06 3.14 7.03
N VAL A 221 4.81 2.70 7.16
CA VAL A 221 4.46 1.28 7.39
C VAL A 221 3.16 0.93 6.68
N GLN A 222 3.19 -0.12 5.86
CA GLN A 222 1.99 -0.72 5.26
C GLN A 222 1.91 -2.21 5.61
N SER A 223 0.70 -2.73 5.79
CA SER A 223 0.49 -4.15 6.12
C SER A 223 -0.74 -4.77 5.45
N HIS A 224 -1.24 -4.15 4.37
CA HIS A 224 -2.47 -4.56 3.70
C HIS A 224 -2.29 -5.69 2.67
N ALA A 225 -1.05 -5.91 2.18
CA ALA A 225 -0.76 -6.81 1.06
C ALA A 225 -0.18 -8.17 1.48
N GLY A 226 -0.48 -8.64 2.72
CA GLY A 226 -0.02 -9.93 3.22
C GLY A 226 1.41 -9.95 3.77
N PHE A 227 2.02 -8.79 3.93
CA PHE A 227 3.32 -8.58 4.55
C PHE A 227 3.39 -7.21 5.24
N LEU A 228 4.29 -7.07 6.19
CA LEU A 228 4.68 -5.79 6.77
C LEU A 228 5.70 -5.13 5.83
N HIS A 229 5.36 -4.00 5.25
CA HIS A 229 6.24 -3.21 4.39
C HIS A 229 6.73 -1.98 5.15
N VAL A 230 8.01 -1.89 5.40
CA VAL A 230 8.63 -0.77 6.11
C VAL A 230 9.27 0.22 5.14
N LEU A 231 9.06 1.50 5.37
CA LEU A 231 9.44 2.63 4.53
C LEU A 231 8.99 2.49 3.06
N PRO A 232 7.73 2.04 2.78
CA PRO A 232 7.27 1.79 1.42
C PRO A 232 7.22 3.04 0.54
N ALA A 233 6.97 4.21 1.16
CA ALA A 233 6.78 5.48 0.48
C ALA A 233 7.48 6.63 1.25
N LEU A 234 8.74 6.41 1.65
CA LEU A 234 9.52 7.42 2.37
C LEU A 234 9.82 8.61 1.46
N PRO A 235 9.31 9.82 1.77
CA PRO A 235 9.58 11.00 0.96
C PRO A 235 11.06 11.42 1.03
N THR A 236 11.55 12.03 -0.04
CA THR A 236 12.95 12.47 -0.14
C THR A 236 13.37 13.37 1.02
N GLU A 237 12.46 14.22 1.52
CA GLU A 237 12.73 15.12 2.64
C GLU A 237 12.99 14.40 3.96
N TRP A 238 12.53 13.18 4.14
CA TRP A 238 12.74 12.38 5.35
C TRP A 238 13.89 11.38 5.21
N LYS A 239 14.51 11.28 4.04
CA LYS A 239 15.59 10.30 3.79
C LYS A 239 16.83 10.53 4.64
N ALA A 240 17.15 11.77 4.99
CA ALA A 240 18.34 12.08 5.79
C ALA A 240 18.40 11.29 7.10
N GLY A 241 17.27 11.08 7.75
CA GLY A 241 17.13 10.26 8.93
C GLY A 241 15.83 10.51 9.67
N GLY A 242 15.43 9.52 10.45
CA GLY A 242 14.24 9.62 11.29
C GLY A 242 14.07 8.43 12.22
N GLU A 243 13.09 8.55 13.09
CA GLU A 243 12.69 7.52 14.05
C GLU A 243 11.18 7.54 14.23
N VAL A 244 10.57 6.36 14.32
CA VAL A 244 9.15 6.21 14.64
C VAL A 244 8.95 5.01 15.56
N LYS A 245 7.95 5.12 16.45
CA LYS A 245 7.61 4.08 17.44
C LYS A 245 6.12 3.86 17.53
N GLY A 246 5.72 2.63 17.81
CA GLY A 246 4.36 2.26 18.17
C GLY A 246 3.39 2.13 17.00
N LEU A 247 3.86 1.99 15.76
CA LEU A 247 2.98 1.77 14.62
C LEU A 247 2.44 0.34 14.60
N CYS A 248 1.12 0.22 14.70
CA CYS A 248 0.44 -1.07 14.64
C CYS A 248 0.29 -1.54 13.19
N ALA A 249 0.45 -2.85 13.00
CA ALA A 249 0.29 -3.52 11.71
C ALA A 249 -0.64 -4.74 11.84
N ARG A 250 -1.15 -5.22 10.70
CA ARG A 250 -1.95 -6.44 10.66
C ARG A 250 -1.15 -7.65 11.09
N GLY A 251 -1.86 -8.72 11.47
CA GLY A 251 -1.23 -9.94 11.98
C GLY A 251 -0.81 -9.86 13.45
N GLY A 252 -1.22 -8.80 14.17
CA GLY A 252 -0.86 -8.59 15.56
C GLY A 252 0.58 -8.11 15.76
N PHE A 253 1.14 -7.42 14.78
CA PHE A 253 2.49 -6.87 14.86
C PHE A 253 2.47 -5.38 15.23
N VAL A 254 3.49 -4.96 15.97
CA VAL A 254 3.73 -3.55 16.34
C VAL A 254 5.18 -3.21 16.04
N VAL A 255 5.40 -2.20 15.21
CA VAL A 255 6.73 -1.61 15.03
C VAL A 255 7.04 -0.76 16.26
N THR A 256 7.77 -1.32 17.21
CA THR A 256 8.06 -0.68 18.50
C THR A 256 9.18 0.35 18.41
N ASP A 257 10.09 0.17 17.46
CA ASP A 257 11.19 1.12 17.17
C ASP A 257 11.66 0.92 15.71
N MET A 258 11.64 1.97 14.92
CA MET A 258 12.20 1.98 13.59
C MET A 258 13.02 3.25 13.39
N LYS A 259 14.29 3.08 13.05
CA LYS A 259 15.24 4.15 12.73
C LYS A 259 15.80 3.98 11.34
N TRP A 260 15.98 5.09 10.65
CA TRP A 260 16.61 5.08 9.33
C TRP A 260 17.57 6.27 9.18
N VAL A 261 18.57 6.08 8.32
CA VAL A 261 19.57 7.07 7.90
C VAL A 261 19.77 6.90 6.40
N ASP A 262 19.84 7.98 5.66
CA ASP A 262 19.99 7.99 4.19
C ASP A 262 18.96 7.09 3.46
N GLY A 263 17.71 7.08 3.96
CA GLY A 263 16.62 6.27 3.43
C GLY A 263 16.74 4.77 3.67
N LYS A 264 17.69 4.33 4.49
CA LYS A 264 17.95 2.91 4.81
C LYS A 264 17.65 2.62 6.27
N ILE A 265 16.99 1.51 6.53
CA ILE A 265 16.77 1.04 7.91
C ILE A 265 18.13 0.85 8.60
N GLU A 266 18.32 1.52 9.72
CA GLU A 266 19.44 1.28 10.65
C GLU A 266 19.03 0.22 11.69
N LYS A 267 17.84 0.38 12.26
CA LYS A 267 17.25 -0.52 13.26
C LYS A 267 15.77 -0.67 13.05
N LEU A 268 15.27 -1.87 13.21
CA LEU A 268 13.84 -2.19 13.21
C LEU A 268 13.53 -3.16 14.35
N ALA A 269 12.72 -2.75 15.31
CA ALA A 269 12.16 -3.63 16.34
C ALA A 269 10.67 -3.85 16.09
N VAL A 270 10.27 -5.10 16.09
CA VAL A 270 8.88 -5.50 15.87
C VAL A 270 8.44 -6.46 16.97
N LYS A 271 7.37 -6.12 17.66
CA LYS A 271 6.71 -6.98 18.64
C LYS A 271 5.59 -7.76 17.99
N SER A 272 5.59 -9.07 18.17
CA SER A 272 4.48 -9.95 17.83
C SER A 272 3.56 -10.12 19.03
N THR A 273 2.29 -9.71 18.94
CA THR A 273 1.37 -9.82 20.07
C THR A 273 0.67 -11.18 20.15
N VAL A 274 0.50 -11.86 19.02
CA VAL A 274 -0.23 -13.13 18.92
C VAL A 274 0.58 -14.28 18.38
N GLY A 275 1.84 -14.05 17.97
CA GLY A 275 2.69 -15.04 17.31
C GLY A 275 2.39 -15.18 15.81
N GLY A 276 3.06 -16.14 15.20
CA GLY A 276 2.93 -16.44 13.77
C GLY A 276 4.09 -15.91 12.93
N ASN A 277 4.05 -16.18 11.64
CA ASN A 277 5.12 -15.74 10.73
C ASN A 277 4.96 -14.26 10.39
N LEU A 278 5.99 -13.47 10.70
CA LEU A 278 6.13 -12.10 10.19
C LEU A 278 6.74 -12.17 8.80
N ARG A 279 5.94 -11.93 7.77
CA ARG A 279 6.46 -11.67 6.42
C ARG A 279 6.80 -10.19 6.31
N LEU A 280 8.08 -9.88 6.11
CA LEU A 280 8.62 -8.51 6.14
C LEU A 280 9.17 -8.12 4.77
N ARG A 281 8.71 -7.00 4.22
CA ARG A 281 9.21 -6.39 2.98
C ARG A 281 9.95 -5.08 3.28
N THR A 282 11.11 -4.89 2.64
CA THR A 282 11.92 -3.67 2.80
C THR A 282 12.86 -3.46 1.61
N ALA A 283 13.18 -2.21 1.30
CA ALA A 283 14.24 -1.87 0.33
C ALA A 283 15.67 -2.01 0.92
N THR A 284 15.80 -2.05 2.25
CA THR A 284 17.08 -2.23 2.93
C THR A 284 17.29 -3.71 3.24
N PRO A 285 18.42 -4.34 2.86
CA PRO A 285 18.74 -5.68 3.35
C PRO A 285 18.88 -5.66 4.87
N LEU A 286 18.30 -6.66 5.55
CA LEU A 286 18.30 -6.76 7.01
C LEU A 286 18.95 -8.06 7.48
N THR A 287 19.46 -8.03 8.71
CA THR A 287 19.93 -9.20 9.46
C THR A 287 19.34 -9.18 10.87
N ASN A 288 19.42 -10.29 11.58
CA ASN A 288 19.24 -10.29 13.03
C ASN A 288 20.30 -9.38 13.70
N ALA A 289 20.03 -8.95 14.93
CA ALA A 289 20.95 -8.08 15.69
C ALA A 289 22.35 -8.68 15.91
N ASP A 290 22.47 -10.01 15.89
CA ASP A 290 23.75 -10.73 15.98
C ASP A 290 24.47 -10.88 14.62
N GLY A 291 23.90 -10.32 13.55
CA GLY A 291 24.44 -10.37 12.18
C GLY A 291 24.09 -11.65 11.41
N THR A 292 23.30 -12.56 11.97
CA THR A 292 22.84 -13.75 11.23
C THR A 292 21.82 -13.39 10.16
N ALA A 293 21.80 -14.15 9.06
CA ALA A 293 20.90 -13.92 7.94
C ALA A 293 19.45 -14.22 8.32
N LEU A 294 18.53 -13.47 7.72
CA LEU A 294 17.11 -13.78 7.74
C LEU A 294 16.78 -14.79 6.62
N SER A 295 15.76 -15.59 6.85
CA SER A 295 15.20 -16.48 5.82
C SER A 295 14.49 -15.67 4.75
N VAL A 296 14.84 -15.90 3.49
CA VAL A 296 14.08 -15.34 2.36
C VAL A 296 12.70 -15.99 2.33
N ALA A 297 11.67 -15.19 2.11
CA ALA A 297 10.31 -15.69 2.07
C ALA A 297 10.06 -16.55 0.83
N GLU A 298 9.41 -17.68 1.03
CA GLU A 298 9.03 -18.62 -0.04
C GLU A 298 7.55 -18.97 0.06
N GLY A 299 6.93 -19.18 -1.10
CA GLY A 299 5.53 -19.61 -1.18
C GLY A 299 4.54 -18.68 -0.47
N ASN A 300 3.43 -19.24 0.01
CA ASN A 300 2.41 -18.51 0.74
C ASN A 300 2.83 -18.25 2.19
N ASN A 301 2.45 -17.09 2.73
CA ASN A 301 2.65 -16.82 4.15
C ASN A 301 1.84 -17.80 5.01
N THR A 302 2.48 -18.41 6.00
CA THR A 302 1.81 -19.37 6.90
C THR A 302 0.94 -18.69 7.97
N ASN A 303 1.08 -17.36 8.15
CA ASN A 303 0.25 -16.58 9.08
C ASN A 303 -1.11 -16.27 8.47
N SER A 304 -2.18 -16.89 8.99
CA SER A 304 -3.55 -16.69 8.50
C SER A 304 -4.07 -15.25 8.65
N LEU A 305 -3.49 -14.47 9.57
CA LEU A 305 -3.84 -13.06 9.82
C LEU A 305 -3.05 -12.09 8.91
N MET A 306 -2.17 -12.59 8.07
CA MET A 306 -1.32 -11.79 7.18
C MET A 306 -1.31 -12.43 5.78
N GLN A 307 -2.46 -12.44 5.14
CA GLN A 307 -2.64 -12.99 3.80
C GLN A 307 -2.82 -11.89 2.75
N PRO A 308 -2.38 -12.12 1.52
CA PRO A 308 -2.75 -11.29 0.38
C PRO A 308 -4.26 -11.16 0.25
N TYR A 309 -4.74 -10.06 -0.33
CA TYR A 309 -6.18 -9.86 -0.44
C TYR A 309 -6.83 -10.84 -1.43
N GLY A 310 -6.15 -11.16 -2.54
CA GLY A 310 -6.63 -12.11 -3.54
C GLY A 310 -7.86 -11.60 -4.30
N MET A 311 -7.78 -10.39 -4.88
CA MET A 311 -8.83 -9.88 -5.76
C MET A 311 -8.89 -10.67 -7.07
N PRO A 312 -10.09 -10.91 -7.60
CA PRO A 312 -10.25 -11.38 -8.98
C PRO A 312 -9.65 -10.39 -9.99
N GLU A 313 -9.28 -10.90 -11.17
CA GLU A 313 -8.83 -10.06 -12.27
C GLU A 313 -9.92 -9.05 -12.67
N PRO A 314 -9.57 -7.78 -12.92
CA PRO A 314 -10.52 -6.78 -13.35
C PRO A 314 -11.02 -7.02 -14.78
N ILE A 315 -12.20 -6.53 -15.08
CA ILE A 315 -12.70 -6.46 -16.45
C ILE A 315 -12.04 -5.27 -17.16
N VAL A 316 -11.24 -5.52 -18.18
CA VAL A 316 -10.45 -4.49 -18.87
C VAL A 316 -11.05 -4.20 -20.24
N LYS A 317 -11.39 -2.93 -20.51
CA LYS A 317 -11.95 -2.50 -21.80
C LYS A 317 -10.88 -2.33 -22.88
N ASP A 318 -9.74 -1.74 -22.53
CA ASP A 318 -8.61 -1.55 -23.44
C ASP A 318 -7.27 -1.76 -22.69
N ALA A 319 -6.70 -2.94 -22.83
CA ALA A 319 -5.43 -3.29 -22.18
C ALA A 319 -4.23 -2.46 -22.70
N SER A 320 -4.32 -1.87 -23.89
CA SER A 320 -3.25 -1.05 -24.45
C SER A 320 -3.05 0.29 -23.70
N LYS A 321 -4.03 0.67 -22.88
CA LYS A 321 -3.99 1.89 -22.06
C LYS A 321 -3.34 1.68 -20.68
N ILE A 322 -2.98 0.45 -20.35
CA ILE A 322 -2.40 0.10 -19.05
C ILE A 322 -0.89 -0.05 -19.21
N PRO A 323 -0.07 0.85 -18.62
CA PRO A 323 1.37 0.74 -18.71
C PRO A 323 1.89 -0.45 -17.89
N ALA A 324 3.08 -0.92 -18.23
CA ALA A 324 3.79 -1.88 -17.40
C ALA A 324 4.14 -1.28 -16.04
N THR A 325 4.04 -2.09 -14.98
CA THR A 325 4.41 -1.67 -13.63
C THR A 325 5.90 -1.92 -13.40
N THR A 326 6.63 -0.88 -12.99
CA THR A 326 8.00 -1.00 -12.51
C THR A 326 8.00 -0.74 -11.01
N LEU A 327 8.50 -1.69 -10.25
CA LEU A 327 8.59 -1.60 -8.79
C LEU A 327 10.07 -1.51 -8.37
N PRO A 328 10.37 -0.82 -7.27
CA PRO A 328 11.70 -0.84 -6.71
C PRO A 328 12.06 -2.24 -6.22
N ASP A 329 13.34 -2.58 -6.30
CA ASP A 329 13.86 -3.81 -5.73
C ASP A 329 13.67 -3.84 -4.22
N THR A 330 13.19 -4.96 -3.71
CA THR A 330 12.94 -5.17 -2.29
C THR A 330 13.35 -6.56 -1.85
N TYR A 331 13.65 -6.70 -0.57
CA TYR A 331 13.86 -7.97 0.11
C TYR A 331 12.57 -8.38 0.78
N LEU A 332 12.26 -9.67 0.75
CA LEU A 332 11.11 -10.27 1.42
C LEU A 332 11.60 -11.40 2.32
N TYR A 333 11.29 -11.30 3.62
CA TYR A 333 11.75 -12.26 4.63
C TYR A 333 10.58 -12.91 5.34
N ASP A 334 10.76 -14.16 5.77
CA ASP A 334 9.86 -14.86 6.69
C ASP A 334 10.57 -15.04 8.05
N ILE A 335 9.93 -14.56 9.11
CA ILE A 335 10.47 -14.55 10.48
C ILE A 335 9.43 -15.18 11.39
N PRO A 336 9.60 -16.43 11.81
CA PRO A 336 8.71 -17.06 12.79
C PRO A 336 8.79 -16.31 14.13
N THR A 337 7.64 -16.04 14.74
CA THR A 337 7.55 -15.34 16.02
C THR A 337 6.61 -16.05 16.98
N ASN A 338 6.85 -15.90 18.28
CA ASN A 338 5.97 -16.32 19.36
C ASN A 338 5.12 -15.16 19.88
N ALA A 339 4.01 -15.46 20.52
CA ALA A 339 3.19 -14.43 21.15
C ALA A 339 3.97 -13.71 22.26
N GLY A 340 3.97 -12.38 22.21
CA GLY A 340 4.69 -11.51 23.15
C GLY A 340 6.17 -11.27 22.79
N GLU A 341 6.70 -11.97 21.81
CA GLU A 341 8.10 -11.82 21.38
C GLU A 341 8.34 -10.46 20.70
N GLU A 342 9.49 -9.87 20.98
CA GLU A 342 10.01 -8.71 20.26
C GLU A 342 11.32 -9.09 19.57
N ILE A 343 11.38 -8.92 18.25
CA ILE A 343 12.56 -9.15 17.44
C ILE A 343 13.22 -7.81 17.11
N THR A 344 14.54 -7.80 17.04
CA THR A 344 15.32 -6.63 16.62
C THR A 344 16.14 -7.00 15.40
N LEU A 345 15.99 -6.21 14.35
CA LEU A 345 16.69 -6.33 13.08
C LEU A 345 17.56 -5.10 12.85
N VAL A 346 18.66 -5.28 12.13
CA VAL A 346 19.57 -4.18 11.77
C VAL A 346 19.81 -4.13 10.27
N GLY A 347 20.01 -2.93 9.75
CA GLY A 347 20.36 -2.72 8.35
C GLY A 347 21.74 -3.28 8.04
N GLY A 348 21.85 -4.01 6.94
CA GLY A 348 23.12 -4.57 6.47
C GLY A 348 22.92 -5.86 5.67
N LEU A 349 23.89 -6.17 4.85
CA LEU A 349 24.00 -7.49 4.24
C LEU A 349 24.53 -8.46 5.30
N ALA A 350 23.85 -9.60 5.45
CA ALA A 350 24.38 -10.69 6.26
C ALA A 350 25.81 -10.99 5.84
N THR A 351 26.70 -11.10 6.80
CA THR A 351 28.09 -11.52 6.57
C THR A 351 28.15 -13.05 6.35
N ILE A 352 27.16 -13.62 5.67
CA ILE A 352 27.23 -15.02 5.27
C ILE A 352 27.69 -15.04 3.82
N VAL A 353 28.99 -15.35 3.68
CA VAL A 353 29.43 -16.10 2.50
C VAL A 353 28.61 -17.41 2.55
N PRO A 354 27.77 -17.75 1.55
CA PRO A 354 27.22 -19.09 1.49
C PRO A 354 28.43 -20.03 1.58
N VAL A 355 28.48 -20.86 2.59
CA VAL A 355 29.32 -22.02 2.55
C VAL A 355 28.66 -22.93 1.53
N LEU A 356 28.90 -22.66 0.25
CA LEU A 356 28.83 -23.71 -0.76
C LEU A 356 29.68 -24.85 -0.16
N GLY A 357 28.98 -26.00 0.07
CA GLY A 357 29.59 -27.17 0.66
C GLY A 357 30.85 -27.58 -0.11
N LEU A 358 31.93 -26.92 0.14
CA LEU A 358 33.26 -27.37 -0.16
C LEU A 358 33.58 -28.33 0.97
N SER A 359 33.57 -29.62 0.65
CA SER A 359 34.22 -30.66 1.42
C SER A 359 35.51 -30.11 2.02
N ARG A 360 35.72 -30.41 3.32
CA ARG A 360 36.96 -30.10 4.06
C ARG A 360 38.14 -30.82 3.41
N GLU A 361 38.65 -30.27 2.31
CA GLU A 361 39.96 -30.63 1.77
C GLU A 361 40.59 -29.39 1.13
N SER A 362 41.26 -28.59 1.91
CA SER A 362 42.53 -27.94 1.64
C SER A 362 42.81 -26.80 2.63
N GLU A 363 43.40 -27.12 3.73
CA GLU A 363 44.01 -26.14 4.67
C GLU A 363 45.23 -25.40 4.08
N LYS A 364 45.43 -25.39 2.76
CA LYS A 364 46.63 -24.82 2.13
C LYS A 364 46.42 -23.75 1.06
N ASP A 365 45.20 -23.34 0.79
CA ASP A 365 45.03 -22.30 -0.22
C ASP A 365 44.96 -20.88 0.39
N ASN A 366 46.08 -20.14 0.23
CA ASN A 366 46.17 -18.71 0.55
C ASN A 366 45.60 -17.82 -0.57
N ALA A 367 44.70 -18.34 -1.40
CA ALA A 367 44.10 -17.59 -2.49
C ALA A 367 43.33 -16.36 -1.98
N ILE A 368 43.52 -15.27 -2.67
CA ILE A 368 42.90 -13.98 -2.39
C ILE A 368 41.75 -13.81 -3.34
N TYR A 369 40.56 -13.49 -2.83
CA TYR A 369 39.34 -13.26 -3.61
C TYR A 369 38.82 -11.82 -3.41
N ASN A 370 38.28 -11.21 -4.45
CA ASN A 370 37.50 -9.95 -4.30
C ASN A 370 36.13 -10.24 -3.70
N LEU A 371 35.35 -9.17 -3.43
CA LEU A 371 34.00 -9.30 -2.87
C LEU A 371 32.99 -10.00 -3.80
N ASN A 372 33.30 -10.12 -5.09
CA ASN A 372 32.49 -10.86 -6.06
C ASN A 372 32.88 -12.34 -6.18
N GLY A 373 33.76 -12.82 -5.29
CA GLY A 373 34.23 -14.21 -5.28
C GLY A 373 35.23 -14.57 -6.38
N GLN A 374 35.79 -13.61 -7.11
CA GLN A 374 36.79 -13.83 -8.14
C GLN A 374 38.21 -13.87 -7.48
N ARG A 375 39.01 -14.84 -7.86
CA ARG A 375 40.41 -14.92 -7.42
C ARG A 375 41.21 -13.75 -8.00
N VAL A 376 41.91 -13.02 -7.14
CA VAL A 376 42.68 -11.83 -7.53
C VAL A 376 44.16 -11.99 -7.13
N GLY A 377 45.04 -11.38 -7.92
CA GLY A 377 46.49 -11.43 -7.71
C GLY A 377 46.99 -10.35 -6.75
N GLU A 378 48.34 -10.33 -6.59
CA GLU A 378 49.00 -9.40 -5.68
C GLU A 378 48.79 -7.92 -6.03
N GLY A 379 48.59 -7.59 -7.29
CA GLY A 379 48.33 -6.22 -7.76
C GLY A 379 46.90 -5.71 -7.59
N TYR A 380 45.97 -6.48 -6.99
CA TYR A 380 44.61 -6.02 -6.76
C TYR A 380 44.53 -5.07 -5.58
N HIS A 381 43.84 -3.92 -5.78
CA HIS A 381 43.58 -2.91 -4.74
C HIS A 381 42.10 -2.88 -4.42
N GLY A 382 41.75 -2.92 -3.15
CA GLY A 382 40.39 -2.94 -2.66
C GLY A 382 40.17 -3.94 -1.53
N VAL A 383 38.90 -4.22 -1.21
CA VAL A 383 38.57 -5.19 -0.17
C VAL A 383 38.75 -6.60 -0.72
N VAL A 384 39.52 -7.41 -0.02
CA VAL A 384 39.82 -8.81 -0.37
C VAL A 384 39.44 -9.75 0.76
N VAL A 385 39.12 -10.99 0.40
CA VAL A 385 38.82 -12.07 1.34
C VAL A 385 39.95 -13.10 1.27
N VAL A 386 40.61 -13.36 2.40
CA VAL A 386 41.64 -14.38 2.56
C VAL A 386 41.27 -15.25 3.75
N LYS A 387 41.16 -16.55 3.57
CA LYS A 387 40.76 -17.51 4.64
C LYS A 387 39.47 -17.07 5.36
N GLY A 388 38.50 -16.57 4.63
CA GLY A 388 37.22 -16.12 5.17
C GLY A 388 37.23 -14.79 5.94
N LYS A 389 38.39 -14.11 6.02
CA LYS A 389 38.52 -12.80 6.66
C LYS A 389 38.70 -11.71 5.62
N LYS A 390 38.08 -10.55 5.85
CA LYS A 390 38.20 -9.37 4.98
C LYS A 390 39.42 -8.53 5.34
N TYR A 391 40.15 -8.09 4.31
CA TYR A 391 41.28 -7.17 4.43
C TYR A 391 41.13 -6.06 3.38
N VAL A 392 41.58 -4.86 3.71
CA VAL A 392 41.75 -3.78 2.72
C VAL A 392 43.19 -3.82 2.23
N LYS A 393 43.37 -4.05 0.93
CA LYS A 393 44.70 -4.03 0.30
C LYS A 393 44.90 -2.66 -0.33
N SER A 394 45.65 -1.77 0.34
CA SER A 394 45.99 -0.42 -0.11
C SER A 394 47.38 -0.40 -0.79
N LEU A 395 47.60 0.58 -1.66
CA LEU A 395 48.93 0.91 -2.14
C LEU A 395 49.78 1.36 -0.95
N GLU A 396 50.86 0.66 -0.65
CA GLU A 396 51.95 1.28 0.08
C GLU A 396 52.62 2.28 -0.87
N SER A 397 52.55 3.56 -0.50
CA SER A 397 53.32 4.62 -1.17
C SER A 397 54.83 4.31 -1.00
N ARG A 398 55.47 4.08 -2.11
CA ARG A 398 56.96 4.17 -2.18
C ARG A 398 57.35 5.63 -2.20
#